data_78ccda781301519be3b5b9aff3ed0c12
#
_entry.id   78ccda781301519be3b5b9aff3ed0c12
#
_cell.length_a   1.000
_cell.length_b   1.000
_cell.length_c   1.000
_cell.angle_alpha   90.00
_cell.angle_beta   90.00
_cell.angle_gamma   90.00
#
_symmetry.space_group_name_H-M   'P 1'
#
loop_
_entity.id
_entity.type
_entity.pdbx_description
1 polymer ?
#
loop_
_entity_poly.entity_id
_entity_poly.type
_entity_poly.pdbx_seq_one_letter_code
_entity_poly.pdbx_strand_id
1 'polypeptide(L)'
;STGETEKIESTTQEDTMPKQVRSKGGISAWERVLLSRKTDRPVGTDYVNMLFSDFMEFHGDRLFRDDPAVAGGIAMFGNIPVTVIAQVKGKTTKENVTRNFAMMSPEGYRKTLRLIRQAEKFGRPVICIVDTPGAFCGQEAEEHGQGEAIASNLYELSSIKVPIVSVLIG
;
A
#
# COMPACT_ATOMS: atom_id res chain seq x y z
N SER A 1 6.18 43.17 -52.69
CA SER A 1 5.29 42.34 -51.91
C SER A 1 6.07 41.83 -50.71
N THR A 2 5.77 42.48 -49.58
CA THR A 2 6.37 42.30 -48.27
C THR A 2 5.72 41.11 -47.59
N GLY A 3 6.53 40.11 -47.22
CA GLY A 3 6.10 39.02 -46.37
C GLY A 3 6.34 39.37 -44.91
N GLU A 4 5.29 39.55 -44.16
CA GLU A 4 5.33 39.63 -42.70
C GLU A 4 5.44 38.24 -42.12
N THR A 5 6.52 38.02 -41.35
CA THR A 5 6.73 36.83 -40.57
C THR A 5 6.10 37.08 -39.20
N GLU A 6 4.95 36.45 -38.90
CA GLU A 6 4.36 36.42 -37.58
C GLU A 6 5.28 35.64 -36.64
N LYS A 7 5.79 36.36 -35.64
CA LYS A 7 6.43 35.74 -34.44
C LYS A 7 5.34 35.16 -33.55
N ILE A 8 5.33 33.84 -33.46
CA ILE A 8 4.57 33.16 -32.41
C ILE A 8 5.30 33.37 -31.09
N GLU A 9 4.77 34.26 -30.23
CA GLU A 9 5.18 34.37 -28.85
C GLU A 9 4.70 33.13 -28.09
N SER A 10 5.65 32.31 -27.66
CA SER A 10 5.40 31.21 -26.73
C SER A 10 5.09 31.81 -25.36
N THR A 11 3.81 31.92 -25.04
CA THR A 11 3.36 32.23 -23.66
C THR A 11 3.68 31.05 -22.78
N THR A 12 4.78 31.12 -22.06
CA THR A 12 5.07 30.23 -20.92
C THR A 12 4.00 30.46 -19.87
N GLN A 13 3.04 29.56 -19.75
CA GLN A 13 2.18 29.51 -18.57
C GLN A 13 3.06 29.22 -17.37
N GLU A 14 3.37 30.24 -16.58
CA GLU A 14 3.84 30.07 -15.22
C GLU A 14 2.75 29.33 -14.44
N ASP A 15 3.06 28.11 -14.09
CA ASP A 15 2.26 27.21 -13.27
C ASP A 15 2.04 27.88 -11.90
N THR A 16 0.92 28.56 -11.73
CA THR A 16 0.52 29.15 -10.47
C THR A 16 0.08 28.02 -9.53
N MET A 17 1.05 27.33 -8.94
CA MET A 17 0.80 26.44 -7.81
C MET A 17 0.09 27.24 -6.70
N PRO A 18 -1.01 26.73 -6.11
CA PRO A 18 -1.68 27.40 -5.02
C PRO A 18 -0.71 27.60 -3.86
N LYS A 19 -0.62 28.83 -3.34
CA LYS A 19 0.23 29.16 -2.19
C LYS A 19 -0.09 28.20 -1.05
N GLN A 20 0.92 27.41 -0.65
CA GLN A 20 0.80 26.46 0.44
C GLN A 20 0.34 27.18 1.70
N VAL A 21 -0.81 26.79 2.23
CA VAL A 21 -1.26 27.19 3.56
C VAL A 21 -0.33 26.53 4.57
N ARG A 22 0.68 27.27 5.05
CA ARG A 22 1.54 26.80 6.13
C ARG A 22 0.71 26.69 7.40
N SER A 23 0.43 25.46 7.84
CA SER A 23 -0.09 25.23 9.19
C SER A 23 0.97 25.67 10.20
N LYS A 24 0.59 26.49 11.17
CA LYS A 24 1.48 26.94 12.25
C LYS A 24 2.03 25.70 12.98
N GLY A 25 3.33 25.40 12.78
CA GLY A 25 4.07 24.42 13.58
C GLY A 25 4.18 22.99 13.04
N GLY A 26 3.80 22.71 11.77
CA GLY A 26 3.93 21.36 11.18
C GLY A 26 4.53 21.35 9.78
N ILE A 27 5.07 20.21 9.36
CA ILE A 27 5.53 19.98 7.98
C ILE A 27 4.34 20.05 7.02
N SER A 28 4.55 20.61 5.80
CA SER A 28 3.52 20.72 4.76
C SER A 28 3.07 19.35 4.27
N ALA A 29 1.91 19.28 3.59
CA ALA A 29 1.42 18.04 2.98
C ALA A 29 2.43 17.46 1.99
N TRP A 30 3.08 18.31 1.18
CA TRP A 30 4.10 17.87 0.25
C TRP A 30 5.35 17.30 0.94
N GLU A 31 5.83 17.93 2.00
CA GLU A 31 6.93 17.42 2.82
C GLU A 31 6.58 16.05 3.42
N ARG A 32 5.32 15.81 3.82
CA ARG A 32 4.85 14.49 4.28
C ARG A 32 4.91 13.45 3.18
N VAL A 33 4.49 13.80 1.96
CA VAL A 33 4.60 12.93 0.79
C VAL A 33 6.07 12.58 0.49
N LEU A 34 6.97 13.57 0.52
CA LEU A 34 8.40 13.34 0.33
C LEU A 34 8.98 12.45 1.43
N LEU A 35 8.57 12.67 2.68
CA LEU A 35 8.98 11.84 3.81
C LEU A 35 8.51 10.40 3.65
N SER A 36 7.26 10.18 3.22
CA SER A 36 6.72 8.83 3.00
C SER A 36 7.41 8.06 1.87
N ARG A 37 8.11 8.77 0.98
CA ARG A 37 8.85 8.20 -0.17
C ARG A 37 10.34 8.01 0.07
N LYS A 38 10.86 8.40 1.23
CA LYS A 38 12.26 8.18 1.57
C LYS A 38 12.60 6.69 1.63
N THR A 39 13.75 6.32 1.09
CA THR A 39 14.22 4.93 1.02
C THR A 39 14.93 4.46 2.29
N ASP A 40 15.33 5.40 3.15
CA ASP A 40 15.99 5.13 4.44
C ASP A 40 15.00 4.87 5.59
N ARG A 41 13.70 4.99 5.33
CA ARG A 41 12.65 4.65 6.31
C ARG A 41 12.52 3.14 6.50
N PRO A 42 12.13 2.70 7.72
CA PRO A 42 11.67 1.33 7.91
C PRO A 42 10.48 1.02 7.00
N VAL A 43 10.48 -0.14 6.37
CA VAL A 43 9.39 -0.66 5.53
C VAL A 43 8.56 -1.68 6.30
N GLY A 44 7.43 -2.12 5.72
CA GLY A 44 6.51 -3.04 6.39
C GLY A 44 7.17 -4.29 6.98
N THR A 45 8.12 -4.90 6.27
CA THR A 45 8.88 -6.06 6.77
C THR A 45 9.79 -5.74 7.96
N ASP A 46 10.33 -4.53 8.05
CA ASP A 46 11.13 -4.13 9.22
C ASP A 46 10.23 -4.08 10.46
N TYR A 47 9.02 -3.51 10.33
CA TYR A 47 8.05 -3.49 11.44
C TYR A 47 7.60 -4.90 11.82
N VAL A 48 7.38 -5.79 10.84
CA VAL A 48 7.07 -7.19 11.14
C VAL A 48 8.17 -7.81 12.00
N ASN A 49 9.42 -7.66 11.59
CA ASN A 49 10.57 -8.23 12.31
C ASN A 49 10.83 -7.59 13.69
N MET A 50 10.48 -6.30 13.86
CA MET A 50 10.67 -5.60 15.15
C MET A 50 9.57 -5.89 16.17
N LEU A 51 8.33 -6.08 15.71
CA LEU A 51 7.16 -6.14 16.59
C LEU A 51 6.69 -7.56 16.88
N PHE A 52 7.02 -8.52 16.03
CA PHE A 52 6.49 -9.87 16.09
C PHE A 52 7.61 -10.93 16.12
N SER A 53 7.35 -12.03 16.82
CA SER A 53 8.15 -13.25 16.73
C SER A 53 7.42 -14.33 15.96
N ASP A 54 8.17 -15.34 15.52
CA ASP A 54 7.64 -16.57 14.87
C ASP A 54 6.75 -16.28 13.64
N PHE A 55 7.11 -15.27 12.86
CA PHE A 55 6.34 -14.91 11.68
C PHE A 55 6.41 -16.03 10.63
N MET A 56 5.28 -16.63 10.35
CA MET A 56 5.08 -17.63 9.32
C MET A 56 4.29 -17.00 8.17
N GLU A 57 4.96 -16.72 7.06
CA GLU A 57 4.35 -16.11 5.89
C GLU A 57 3.51 -17.13 5.09
N PHE A 58 2.35 -16.69 4.62
CA PHE A 58 1.47 -17.43 3.71
C PHE A 58 1.39 -16.75 2.37
N HIS A 59 1.51 -17.52 1.31
CA HIS A 59 1.56 -17.04 -0.06
C HIS A 59 0.29 -17.39 -0.85
N GLY A 60 0.05 -16.61 -1.91
CA GLY A 60 -0.97 -16.88 -2.91
C GLY A 60 -2.40 -16.51 -2.53
N ASP A 61 -3.18 -16.14 -3.53
CA ASP A 61 -4.60 -15.79 -3.41
C ASP A 61 -5.55 -16.99 -3.50
N ARG A 62 -5.05 -18.17 -3.87
CA ARG A 62 -5.81 -19.40 -4.13
C ARG A 62 -6.65 -19.34 -5.41
N LEU A 63 -6.41 -18.37 -6.28
CA LEU A 63 -7.10 -18.23 -7.55
C LEU A 63 -6.12 -18.19 -8.74
N PHE A 64 -5.10 -17.35 -8.65
CA PHE A 64 -4.16 -17.13 -9.76
C PHE A 64 -2.69 -17.15 -9.33
N ARG A 65 -2.25 -16.24 -8.45
CA ARG A 65 -0.82 -16.13 -8.04
C ARG A 65 -0.66 -15.50 -6.66
N ASP A 66 0.59 -15.30 -6.25
CA ASP A 66 0.95 -14.48 -5.11
C ASP A 66 1.19 -13.02 -5.52
N ASP A 67 1.10 -12.10 -4.56
CA ASP A 67 1.43 -10.70 -4.72
C ASP A 67 2.57 -10.31 -3.77
N PRO A 68 3.76 -9.97 -4.29
CA PRO A 68 4.90 -9.58 -3.48
C PRO A 68 4.76 -8.18 -2.84
N ALA A 69 3.75 -7.39 -3.23
CA ALA A 69 3.46 -6.09 -2.63
C ALA A 69 2.92 -6.21 -1.20
N VAL A 70 2.46 -7.40 -0.79
CA VAL A 70 1.93 -7.67 0.54
C VAL A 70 2.50 -8.95 1.13
N ALA A 71 3.11 -8.84 2.31
CA ALA A 71 3.46 -9.97 3.17
C ALA A 71 2.32 -10.20 4.17
N GLY A 72 1.91 -11.44 4.31
CA GLY A 72 0.83 -11.78 5.24
C GLY A 72 1.01 -13.15 5.84
N GLY A 73 0.69 -13.30 7.12
CA GLY A 73 0.88 -14.56 7.81
C GLY A 73 0.43 -14.54 9.27
N ILE A 74 0.87 -15.53 10.01
CA ILE A 74 0.63 -15.65 11.45
C ILE A 74 1.93 -15.32 12.18
N ALA A 75 1.81 -14.65 13.32
CA ALA A 75 2.94 -14.31 14.18
C ALA A 75 2.51 -14.26 15.64
N MET A 76 3.48 -14.08 16.53
CA MET A 76 3.24 -13.79 17.93
C MET A 76 3.49 -12.32 18.23
N PHE A 77 2.52 -11.64 18.84
CA PHE A 77 2.69 -10.32 19.44
C PHE A 77 2.75 -10.49 20.96
N GLY A 78 3.96 -10.55 21.50
CA GLY A 78 4.17 -11.07 22.85
C GLY A 78 3.66 -12.50 22.95
N ASN A 79 2.67 -12.74 23.81
CA ASN A 79 2.03 -14.06 23.99
C ASN A 79 0.71 -14.23 23.23
N ILE A 80 0.37 -13.28 22.34
CA ILE A 80 -0.90 -13.30 21.60
C ILE A 80 -0.64 -13.72 20.17
N PRO A 81 -1.24 -14.83 19.70
CA PRO A 81 -1.18 -15.18 18.27
C PRO A 81 -2.02 -14.19 17.46
N VAL A 82 -1.42 -13.60 16.44
CA VAL A 82 -2.05 -12.60 15.58
C VAL A 82 -1.90 -12.96 14.11
N THR A 83 -2.77 -12.43 13.27
CA THR A 83 -2.54 -12.40 11.82
C THR A 83 -1.98 -11.03 11.47
N VAL A 84 -0.85 -11.03 10.77
CA VAL A 84 -0.16 -9.80 10.32
C VAL A 84 -0.29 -9.68 8.81
N ILE A 85 -0.64 -8.50 8.35
CA ILE A 85 -0.71 -8.15 6.93
C ILE A 85 0.05 -6.83 6.76
N ALA A 86 1.15 -6.87 6.00
CA ALA A 86 1.99 -5.70 5.79
C ALA A 86 2.12 -5.40 4.30
N GLN A 87 1.82 -4.17 3.91
CA GLN A 87 2.22 -3.67 2.61
C GLN A 87 3.71 -3.40 2.61
N VAL A 88 4.41 -3.87 1.60
CA VAL A 88 5.87 -3.91 1.60
C VAL A 88 6.45 -3.18 0.39
N LYS A 89 7.12 -2.06 0.67
CA LYS A 89 8.05 -1.42 -0.26
C LYS A 89 9.42 -2.08 -0.19
N GLY A 90 10.19 -1.96 -1.27
CA GLY A 90 11.61 -2.32 -1.27
C GLY A 90 12.48 -1.18 -0.75
N LYS A 91 13.72 -1.50 -0.38
CA LYS A 91 14.76 -0.51 -0.01
C LYS A 91 15.63 -0.11 -1.21
N THR A 92 15.59 -0.89 -2.27
CA THR A 92 16.28 -0.63 -3.53
C THR A 92 15.27 -0.44 -4.67
N THR A 93 15.70 0.18 -5.77
CA THR A 93 14.84 0.32 -6.97
C THR A 93 14.39 -1.04 -7.50
N LYS A 94 15.30 -2.03 -7.52
CA LYS A 94 14.98 -3.39 -7.98
C LYS A 94 13.90 -4.04 -7.10
N GLU A 95 14.05 -3.94 -5.78
CA GLU A 95 13.04 -4.46 -4.84
C GLU A 95 11.70 -3.75 -4.98
N ASN A 96 11.71 -2.42 -5.15
CA ASN A 96 10.50 -1.65 -5.36
C ASN A 96 9.76 -2.08 -6.63
N VAL A 97 10.47 -2.32 -7.73
CA VAL A 97 9.88 -2.84 -8.95
C VAL A 97 9.29 -4.24 -8.73
N THR A 98 10.02 -5.14 -8.08
CA THR A 98 9.54 -6.49 -7.76
C THR A 98 8.28 -6.47 -6.88
N ARG A 99 8.22 -5.54 -5.92
CA ARG A 99 7.09 -5.36 -4.98
C ARG A 99 6.03 -4.38 -5.48
N ASN A 100 6.13 -3.99 -6.74
CA ASN A 100 5.20 -3.04 -7.36
C ASN A 100 4.98 -1.77 -6.50
N PHE A 101 6.06 -1.27 -5.85
CA PHE A 101 6.02 -0.09 -4.95
C PHE A 101 4.97 -0.20 -3.82
N ALA A 102 4.68 -1.39 -3.36
CA ALA A 102 3.60 -1.72 -2.44
C ALA A 102 2.19 -1.37 -2.96
N MET A 103 2.03 -1.25 -4.26
CA MET A 103 0.72 -1.16 -4.92
C MET A 103 0.18 -2.58 -5.11
N MET A 104 -0.80 -2.94 -4.31
CA MET A 104 -1.37 -4.29 -4.36
C MET A 104 -2.14 -4.54 -5.64
N SER A 105 -1.91 -5.70 -6.23
CA SER A 105 -2.70 -6.29 -7.31
C SER A 105 -3.99 -6.95 -6.77
N PRO A 106 -4.93 -7.37 -7.63
CA PRO A 106 -6.12 -8.11 -7.19
C PRO A 106 -5.80 -9.33 -6.33
N GLU A 107 -4.70 -10.01 -6.64
CA GLU A 107 -4.21 -11.18 -5.90
C GLU A 107 -3.83 -10.81 -4.46
N GLY A 108 -3.23 -9.63 -4.26
CA GLY A 108 -2.89 -9.12 -2.94
C GLY A 108 -4.12 -8.86 -2.08
N TYR A 109 -5.16 -8.24 -2.66
CA TYR A 109 -6.43 -8.04 -1.97
C TYR A 109 -7.12 -9.35 -1.63
N ARG A 110 -7.16 -10.33 -2.55
CA ARG A 110 -7.74 -11.64 -2.29
C ARG A 110 -6.95 -12.43 -1.24
N LYS A 111 -5.61 -12.40 -1.29
CA LYS A 111 -4.73 -12.98 -0.26
C LYS A 111 -5.03 -12.37 1.11
N THR A 112 -5.12 -11.05 1.19
CA THR A 112 -5.45 -10.31 2.42
C THR A 112 -6.79 -10.78 2.99
N LEU A 113 -7.84 -10.79 2.19
CA LEU A 113 -9.16 -11.23 2.63
C LEU A 113 -9.17 -12.68 3.11
N ARG A 114 -8.48 -13.56 2.39
CA ARG A 114 -8.32 -14.96 2.80
C ARG A 114 -7.70 -15.11 4.19
N LEU A 115 -6.64 -14.33 4.45
CA LEU A 115 -5.94 -14.36 5.75
C LEU A 115 -6.80 -13.79 6.87
N ILE A 116 -7.58 -12.74 6.60
CA ILE A 116 -8.50 -12.14 7.58
C ILE A 116 -9.64 -13.11 7.92
N ARG A 117 -10.24 -13.78 6.94
CA ARG A 117 -11.23 -14.84 7.17
C ARG A 117 -10.66 -16.01 7.99
N GLN A 118 -9.41 -16.37 7.72
CA GLN A 118 -8.72 -17.38 8.54
C GLN A 118 -8.49 -16.87 9.98
N ALA A 119 -8.11 -15.60 10.13
CA ALA A 119 -7.96 -14.99 11.46
C ALA A 119 -9.27 -15.04 12.24
N GLU A 120 -10.39 -14.68 11.62
CA GLU A 120 -11.72 -14.76 12.24
C GLU A 120 -12.07 -16.19 12.66
N LYS A 121 -11.87 -17.15 11.76
CA LYS A 121 -12.15 -18.56 12.05
C LYS A 121 -11.43 -19.07 13.29
N PHE A 122 -10.21 -18.60 13.54
CA PHE A 122 -9.38 -19.04 14.67
C PHE A 122 -9.32 -18.03 15.82
N GLY A 123 -10.12 -16.96 15.76
CA GLY A 123 -10.19 -15.95 16.81
C GLY A 123 -8.93 -15.10 16.99
N ARG A 124 -8.09 -14.96 15.96
CA ARG A 124 -6.88 -14.14 16.02
C ARG A 124 -7.18 -12.69 15.66
N PRO A 125 -6.71 -11.71 16.46
CA PRO A 125 -6.67 -10.32 16.01
C PRO A 125 -5.84 -10.15 14.73
N VAL A 126 -6.19 -9.16 13.93
CA VAL A 126 -5.47 -8.81 12.69
C VAL A 126 -4.74 -7.48 12.89
N ILE A 127 -3.47 -7.43 12.49
CA ILE A 127 -2.67 -6.22 12.49
C ILE A 127 -2.25 -5.93 11.05
N CYS A 128 -2.70 -4.78 10.54
CA CYS A 128 -2.38 -4.29 9.21
C CYS A 128 -1.34 -3.17 9.29
N ILE A 129 -0.21 -3.35 8.61
CA ILE A 129 0.83 -2.32 8.45
C ILE A 129 0.66 -1.74 7.05
N VAL A 130 0.27 -0.46 6.99
CA VAL A 130 -0.14 0.20 5.74
C VAL A 130 0.94 1.16 5.26
N ASP A 131 1.48 0.90 4.07
CA ASP A 131 2.47 1.74 3.39
C ASP A 131 2.33 1.58 1.88
N THR A 132 1.47 2.38 1.25
CA THR A 132 1.22 2.28 -0.19
C THR A 132 0.87 3.64 -0.80
N PRO A 133 1.26 3.92 -2.04
CA PRO A 133 0.75 5.07 -2.78
C PRO A 133 -0.68 4.86 -3.31
N GLY A 134 -1.17 3.61 -3.37
CA GLY A 134 -2.49 3.25 -3.88
C GLY A 134 -2.57 1.82 -4.36
N ALA A 135 -3.70 1.45 -4.96
CA ALA A 135 -3.88 0.18 -5.65
C ALA A 135 -3.15 0.19 -7.01
N PHE A 136 -2.71 -0.97 -7.47
CA PHE A 136 -2.13 -1.08 -8.80
C PHE A 136 -3.18 -0.81 -9.89
N CYS A 137 -2.85 0.03 -10.87
CA CYS A 137 -3.76 0.50 -11.92
C CYS A 137 -3.37 0.05 -13.33
N GLY A 138 -2.67 -1.07 -13.48
CA GLY A 138 -2.29 -1.62 -14.77
C GLY A 138 -3.41 -2.41 -15.46
N GLN A 139 -3.30 -2.61 -16.78
CA GLN A 139 -4.26 -3.41 -17.56
C GLN A 139 -4.47 -4.81 -16.96
N GLU A 140 -3.39 -5.49 -16.59
CA GLU A 140 -3.45 -6.82 -15.94
C GLU A 140 -4.28 -6.80 -14.63
N ALA A 141 -4.20 -5.72 -13.86
CA ALA A 141 -5.00 -5.58 -12.65
C ALA A 141 -6.51 -5.48 -12.97
N GLU A 142 -6.88 -4.75 -14.01
CA GLU A 142 -8.28 -4.65 -14.47
C GLU A 142 -8.78 -6.00 -14.99
N GLU A 143 -7.97 -6.71 -15.78
CA GLU A 143 -8.29 -8.05 -16.30
C GLU A 143 -8.48 -9.08 -15.17
N HIS A 144 -7.75 -8.94 -14.05
CA HIS A 144 -7.84 -9.81 -12.88
C HIS A 144 -8.88 -9.33 -11.85
N GLY A 145 -9.66 -8.29 -12.14
CA GLY A 145 -10.76 -7.84 -11.30
C GLY A 145 -10.34 -6.98 -10.12
N GLN A 146 -9.50 -5.95 -10.33
CA GLN A 146 -9.01 -5.06 -9.26
C GLN A 146 -10.17 -4.41 -8.48
N GLY A 147 -11.16 -3.84 -9.20
CA GLY A 147 -12.31 -3.20 -8.58
C GLY A 147 -13.14 -4.16 -7.73
N GLU A 148 -13.38 -5.38 -8.23
CA GLU A 148 -14.10 -6.42 -7.49
C GLU A 148 -13.33 -6.86 -6.24
N ALA A 149 -12.02 -7.11 -6.35
CA ALA A 149 -11.19 -7.54 -5.23
C ALA A 149 -11.18 -6.50 -4.10
N ILE A 150 -11.12 -5.21 -4.42
CA ILE A 150 -11.22 -4.12 -3.45
C ILE A 150 -12.61 -4.05 -2.82
N ALA A 151 -13.67 -4.07 -3.65
CA ALA A 151 -15.05 -4.00 -3.18
C ALA A 151 -15.40 -5.18 -2.26
N SER A 152 -14.98 -6.39 -2.62
CA SER A 152 -15.15 -7.59 -1.80
C SER A 152 -14.46 -7.46 -0.45
N ASN A 153 -13.24 -6.89 -0.40
CA ASN A 153 -12.56 -6.61 0.88
C ASN A 153 -13.37 -5.65 1.74
N LEU A 154 -13.85 -4.53 1.19
CA LEU A 154 -14.63 -3.55 1.94
C LEU A 154 -15.93 -4.16 2.50
N TYR A 155 -16.63 -4.92 1.69
CA TYR A 155 -17.87 -5.59 2.09
C TYR A 155 -17.64 -6.61 3.21
N GLU A 156 -16.71 -7.52 3.00
CA GLU A 156 -16.43 -8.61 3.94
C GLU A 156 -15.84 -8.10 5.27
N LEU A 157 -14.91 -7.14 5.21
CA LEU A 157 -14.30 -6.55 6.40
C LEU A 157 -15.33 -5.89 7.33
N SER A 158 -16.44 -5.40 6.78
CA SER A 158 -17.53 -4.81 7.59
C SER A 158 -18.21 -5.80 8.53
N SER A 159 -18.11 -7.10 8.26
CA SER A 159 -18.75 -8.18 9.03
C SER A 159 -17.78 -8.99 9.89
N ILE A 160 -16.48 -8.78 9.78
CA ILE A 160 -15.46 -9.49 10.54
C ILE A 160 -15.59 -9.20 12.05
N LYS A 161 -15.54 -10.26 12.85
CA LYS A 161 -15.80 -10.20 14.30
C LYS A 161 -14.54 -10.17 15.16
N VAL A 162 -13.35 -10.34 14.58
CA VAL A 162 -12.10 -10.18 15.32
C VAL A 162 -11.60 -8.74 15.24
N PRO A 163 -10.85 -8.25 16.23
CA PRO A 163 -10.26 -6.93 16.17
C PRO A 163 -9.31 -6.78 14.97
N ILE A 164 -9.43 -5.67 14.24
CA ILE A 164 -8.51 -5.27 13.18
C ILE A 164 -7.88 -3.94 13.56
N VAL A 165 -6.56 -3.91 13.67
CA VAL A 165 -5.79 -2.70 13.97
C VAL A 165 -4.97 -2.33 12.73
N SER A 166 -5.16 -1.11 12.22
CA SER A 166 -4.41 -0.59 11.10
C SER A 166 -3.41 0.47 11.56
N VAL A 167 -2.14 0.26 11.22
CA VAL A 167 -1.03 1.16 11.52
C VAL A 167 -0.51 1.74 10.21
N LEU A 168 -0.75 3.03 10.00
CA LEU A 168 -0.25 3.74 8.82
C LEU A 168 1.18 4.17 9.10
N ILE A 169 2.10 3.72 8.27
CA ILE A 169 3.54 4.01 8.39
C ILE A 169 4.08 4.84 7.22
N GLY A 170 3.31 5.04 6.16
CA GLY A 170 3.70 5.87 5.02
C GLY A 170 2.69 5.95 3.90
#